data_86f43006bb3f067012d6b9cd5af161f4
#
_entry.id   86f43006bb3f067012d6b9cd5af161f4
#
_cell.length_a   1.000
_cell.length_b   1.000
_cell.length_c   1.000
_cell.angle_alpha   90.00
_cell.angle_beta   90.00
_cell.angle_gamma   90.00
#
_symmetry.space_group_name_H-M   'P 1'
#
loop_
_entity.id
_entity.type
_entity.pdbx_description
1 polymer ?
#
loop_
_entity_poly.entity_id
_entity_poly.type
_entity_poly.pdbx_seq_one_letter_code
_entity_poly.pdbx_strand_id
1 'polypeptide(L)'
;PSGTMMQKGSDEMPEVDAIRAQLFALQDKEYRVFYSRLMPTLLPETVIGVRVPLLRKLAKQLANTPEAETFLQKLPHFYYEENALHAFLLEAVRDYGAALEATEHFLPYVDNWAVCDCFSPKVFAQHKPELLPAIRRWLGSDRTYTVRYGIGMLMRYYLDDAFRPEYLAWVAAVHSEEYYVNRS
;
A
#
# COMPACT_ATOMS: atom_id res chain seq x y z
N PRO A 1 51.42 -7.68 11.94
CA PRO A 1 50.30 -6.76 11.96
C PRO A 1 49.15 -7.41 11.17
N SER A 2 48.24 -7.99 11.95
CA SER A 2 47.08 -8.70 11.43
C SER A 2 45.95 -7.67 11.21
N GLY A 3 45.74 -7.34 9.95
CA GLY A 3 44.55 -6.57 9.55
C GLY A 3 43.31 -7.44 9.67
N THR A 4 42.52 -7.22 10.69
CA THR A 4 41.19 -7.78 10.80
C THR A 4 40.29 -7.07 9.78
N MET A 5 39.99 -7.74 8.66
CA MET A 5 38.92 -7.33 7.76
C MET A 5 37.59 -7.46 8.52
N MET A 6 37.04 -6.33 8.93
CA MET A 6 35.64 -6.28 9.33
C MET A 6 34.80 -6.55 8.11
N GLN A 7 34.24 -7.75 8.02
CA GLN A 7 33.09 -8.04 7.16
C GLN A 7 31.95 -7.14 7.66
N LYS A 8 31.59 -6.12 6.87
CA LYS A 8 30.27 -5.49 6.95
C LYS A 8 29.28 -6.55 6.53
N GLY A 9 28.75 -7.31 7.48
CA GLY A 9 27.55 -8.06 7.30
C GLY A 9 26.43 -7.07 6.98
N SER A 10 25.79 -7.25 5.86
CA SER A 10 24.54 -6.60 5.53
C SER A 10 23.55 -6.94 6.65
N ASP A 11 23.15 -5.94 7.45
CA ASP A 11 22.03 -6.05 8.39
C ASP A 11 20.71 -6.14 7.59
N GLU A 12 20.58 -7.13 6.72
CA GLU A 12 19.28 -7.50 6.16
C GLU A 12 18.51 -8.24 7.24
N MET A 13 17.38 -7.66 7.63
CA MET A 13 16.52 -8.22 8.67
C MET A 13 16.01 -9.60 8.22
N PRO A 14 16.32 -10.68 8.96
CA PRO A 14 16.01 -12.04 8.51
C PRO A 14 14.54 -12.30 8.20
N GLU A 15 13.64 -11.59 8.90
CA GLU A 15 12.20 -11.74 8.76
C GLU A 15 11.68 -11.26 7.40
N VAL A 16 12.25 -10.18 6.84
CA VAL A 16 11.87 -9.66 5.52
C VAL A 16 12.27 -10.64 4.43
N ASP A 17 13.45 -11.22 4.52
CA ASP A 17 13.90 -12.24 3.58
C ASP A 17 13.06 -13.51 3.66
N ALA A 18 12.60 -13.90 4.85
CA ALA A 18 11.69 -15.02 5.02
C ALA A 18 10.34 -14.79 4.36
N ILE A 19 9.78 -13.59 4.45
CA ILE A 19 8.52 -13.22 3.77
C ILE A 19 8.71 -13.23 2.25
N ARG A 20 9.80 -12.68 1.75
CA ARG A 20 10.12 -12.71 0.32
C ARG A 20 10.25 -14.15 -0.19
N ALA A 21 10.90 -15.03 0.55
CA ALA A 21 11.01 -16.45 0.22
C ALA A 21 9.63 -17.13 0.16
N GLN A 22 8.72 -16.80 1.07
CA GLN A 22 7.34 -17.31 1.04
C GLN A 22 6.58 -16.83 -0.19
N LEU A 23 6.76 -15.58 -0.61
CA LEU A 23 6.16 -15.04 -1.83
C LEU A 23 6.68 -15.77 -3.08
N PHE A 24 7.99 -16.01 -3.17
CA PHE A 24 8.56 -16.77 -4.28
C PHE A 24 8.10 -18.23 -4.30
N ALA A 25 7.87 -18.84 -3.15
CA ALA A 25 7.29 -20.19 -3.07
C ALA A 25 5.88 -20.27 -3.65
N LEU A 26 5.15 -19.16 -3.70
CA LEU A 26 3.80 -19.05 -4.26
C LEU A 26 3.80 -18.57 -5.73
N GLN A 27 4.97 -18.40 -6.34
CA GLN A 27 5.11 -17.91 -7.71
C GLN A 27 4.40 -18.81 -8.71
N ASP A 28 3.61 -18.18 -9.60
CA ASP A 28 3.05 -18.79 -10.81
C ASP A 28 3.63 -18.03 -12.01
N LYS A 29 4.48 -18.72 -12.78
CA LYS A 29 5.22 -18.10 -13.89
C LYS A 29 4.32 -17.67 -15.04
N GLU A 30 3.24 -18.41 -15.31
CA GLU A 30 2.27 -18.04 -16.34
C GLU A 30 1.47 -16.80 -15.90
N TYR A 31 1.06 -16.77 -14.65
CA TYR A 31 0.38 -15.61 -14.06
C TYR A 31 1.29 -14.38 -14.04
N ARG A 32 2.58 -14.55 -13.79
CA ARG A 32 3.56 -13.46 -13.85
C ARG A 32 3.57 -12.80 -15.23
N VAL A 33 3.63 -13.60 -16.29
CA VAL A 33 3.60 -13.08 -17.67
C VAL A 33 2.29 -12.36 -17.96
N PHE A 34 1.16 -12.95 -17.60
CA PHE A 34 -0.16 -12.34 -17.75
C PHE A 34 -0.27 -11.01 -17.02
N TYR A 35 0.13 -10.98 -15.74
CA TYR A 35 0.02 -9.80 -14.90
C TYR A 35 0.94 -8.67 -15.35
N SER A 36 2.15 -9.00 -15.79
CA SER A 36 3.09 -8.01 -16.32
C SER A 36 2.55 -7.31 -17.59
N ARG A 37 1.79 -8.03 -18.39
CA ARG A 37 1.10 -7.44 -19.56
C ARG A 37 -0.10 -6.59 -19.16
N LEU A 38 -0.82 -6.99 -18.12
CA LEU A 38 -1.96 -6.24 -17.59
C LEU A 38 -1.52 -4.92 -16.96
N MET A 39 -0.32 -4.89 -16.38
CA MET A 39 0.23 -3.76 -15.65
C MET A 39 1.53 -3.25 -16.30
N PRO A 40 1.44 -2.61 -17.49
CA PRO A 40 2.64 -2.21 -18.24
C PRO A 40 3.46 -1.11 -17.54
N THR A 41 2.89 -0.41 -16.56
CA THR A 41 3.60 0.59 -15.76
C THR A 41 4.53 -0.01 -14.70
N LEU A 42 4.35 -1.29 -14.37
CA LEU A 42 5.25 -2.02 -13.48
C LEU A 42 6.41 -2.64 -14.27
N LEU A 43 7.63 -2.48 -13.75
CA LEU A 43 8.79 -3.15 -14.33
C LEU A 43 8.64 -4.67 -14.14
N PRO A 44 8.79 -5.48 -15.21
CA PRO A 44 8.60 -6.95 -15.11
C PRO A 44 9.47 -7.63 -14.06
N GLU A 45 10.67 -7.14 -13.81
CA GLU A 45 11.58 -7.65 -12.77
C GLU A 45 11.08 -7.43 -11.35
N THR A 46 10.11 -6.53 -11.14
CA THR A 46 9.50 -6.27 -9.83
C THR A 46 8.23 -7.10 -9.58
N VAL A 47 7.86 -7.97 -10.52
CA VAL A 47 6.66 -8.82 -10.42
C VAL A 47 7.09 -10.26 -10.19
N ILE A 48 6.62 -10.86 -9.09
CA ILE A 48 6.87 -12.27 -8.76
C ILE A 48 5.85 -13.18 -9.48
N GLY A 49 4.60 -12.77 -9.52
CA GLY A 49 3.49 -13.55 -10.07
C GLY A 49 2.77 -14.37 -9.01
N VAL A 50 2.29 -13.73 -7.97
CA VAL A 50 1.48 -14.37 -6.91
C VAL A 50 0.04 -13.92 -7.07
N ARG A 51 -0.89 -14.88 -7.13
CA ARG A 51 -2.32 -14.58 -7.26
C ARG A 51 -2.88 -13.93 -6.00
N VAL A 52 -3.81 -13.01 -6.17
CA VAL A 52 -4.39 -12.21 -5.07
C VAL A 52 -4.97 -13.08 -3.94
N PRO A 53 -5.71 -14.18 -4.19
CA PRO A 53 -6.19 -15.03 -3.10
C PRO A 53 -5.07 -15.61 -2.23
N LEU A 54 -3.93 -15.93 -2.82
CA LEU A 54 -2.76 -16.43 -2.08
C LEU A 54 -2.08 -15.32 -1.27
N LEU A 55 -2.01 -14.10 -1.82
CA LEU A 55 -1.52 -12.93 -1.07
C LEU A 55 -2.40 -12.64 0.14
N ARG A 56 -3.72 -12.68 -0.03
CA ARG A 56 -4.65 -12.47 1.08
C ARG A 56 -4.55 -13.55 2.14
N LYS A 57 -4.36 -14.80 1.74
CA LYS A 57 -4.15 -15.91 2.68
C LYS A 57 -2.87 -15.73 3.47
N LEU A 58 -1.78 -15.35 2.80
CA LEU A 58 -0.50 -15.09 3.45
C LEU A 58 -0.61 -13.92 4.44
N ALA A 59 -1.29 -12.84 4.06
CA ALA A 59 -1.55 -11.70 4.94
C ALA A 59 -2.30 -12.12 6.22
N LYS A 60 -3.30 -12.99 6.12
CA LYS A 60 -4.01 -13.52 7.28
C LYS A 60 -3.12 -14.35 8.20
N GLN A 61 -2.22 -15.15 7.62
CA GLN A 61 -1.28 -15.96 8.39
C GLN A 61 -0.24 -15.10 9.11
N LEU A 62 0.18 -13.99 8.51
CA LEU A 62 1.20 -13.09 9.04
C LEU A 62 0.64 -12.01 9.97
N ALA A 63 -0.66 -11.73 9.92
CA ALA A 63 -1.27 -10.67 10.70
C ALA A 63 -0.96 -10.81 12.20
N ASN A 64 -0.55 -9.69 12.81
CA ASN A 64 -0.19 -9.60 14.23
C ASN A 64 1.01 -10.46 14.65
N THR A 65 1.86 -10.85 13.72
CA THR A 65 3.13 -11.51 14.02
C THR A 65 4.29 -10.50 14.09
N PRO A 66 5.37 -10.80 14.84
CA PRO A 66 6.56 -9.94 14.84
C PRO A 66 7.19 -9.78 13.45
N GLU A 67 7.14 -10.81 12.62
CA GLU A 67 7.63 -10.78 11.24
C GLU A 67 6.88 -9.77 10.39
N ALA A 68 5.57 -9.69 10.55
CA ALA A 68 4.74 -8.70 9.85
C ALA A 68 5.04 -7.28 10.34
N GLU A 69 5.25 -7.07 11.63
CA GLU A 69 5.62 -5.76 12.17
C GLU A 69 6.94 -5.26 11.60
N THR A 70 7.96 -6.11 11.55
CA THR A 70 9.25 -5.80 10.93
C THR A 70 9.09 -5.47 9.45
N PHE A 71 8.31 -6.26 8.73
CA PHE A 71 8.03 -6.05 7.31
C PHE A 71 7.35 -4.71 7.05
N LEU A 72 6.38 -4.32 7.87
CA LEU A 72 5.68 -3.04 7.75
C LEU A 72 6.58 -1.82 8.05
N GLN A 73 7.64 -1.98 8.81
CA GLN A 73 8.58 -0.91 9.12
C GLN A 73 9.63 -0.70 8.02
N LYS A 74 9.91 -1.72 7.22
CA LYS A 74 10.97 -1.70 6.21
C LYS A 74 10.45 -1.29 4.84
N LEU A 75 10.43 -0.01 4.56
CA LEU A 75 10.06 0.57 3.26
C LEU A 75 11.28 1.27 2.62
N PRO A 76 11.35 1.32 1.28
CA PRO A 76 10.43 0.76 0.30
C PRO A 76 10.58 -0.76 0.10
N HIS A 77 9.55 -1.40 -0.47
CA HIS A 77 9.63 -2.78 -0.95
C HIS A 77 10.04 -2.80 -2.42
N PHE A 78 10.74 -3.84 -2.83
CA PHE A 78 11.16 -3.99 -4.23
C PHE A 78 10.06 -4.61 -5.11
N TYR A 79 9.39 -5.66 -4.62
CA TYR A 79 8.40 -6.40 -5.40
C TYR A 79 7.00 -5.83 -5.25
N TYR A 80 6.26 -5.83 -6.36
CA TYR A 80 4.84 -5.48 -6.37
C TYR A 80 4.04 -6.27 -5.32
N GLU A 81 4.29 -7.58 -5.25
CA GLU A 81 3.59 -8.43 -4.29
C GLU A 81 3.96 -8.13 -2.84
N GLU A 82 5.14 -7.64 -2.57
CA GLU A 82 5.48 -7.12 -1.23
C GLU A 82 4.65 -5.90 -0.88
N ASN A 83 4.44 -4.99 -1.82
CA ASN A 83 3.57 -3.82 -1.63
C ASN A 83 2.10 -4.23 -1.47
N ALA A 84 1.61 -5.18 -2.25
CA ALA A 84 0.26 -5.70 -2.12
C ALA A 84 0.05 -6.40 -0.77
N LEU A 85 1.02 -7.20 -0.34
CA LEU A 85 1.00 -7.84 0.98
C LEU A 85 0.98 -6.79 2.11
N HIS A 86 1.79 -5.75 1.99
CA HIS A 86 1.80 -4.62 2.94
C HIS A 86 0.40 -4.01 3.06
N ALA A 87 -0.23 -3.72 1.93
CA ALA A 87 -1.59 -3.18 1.88
C ALA A 87 -2.61 -4.10 2.59
N PHE A 88 -2.56 -5.40 2.33
CA PHE A 88 -3.46 -6.36 2.98
C PHE A 88 -3.19 -6.52 4.48
N LEU A 89 -1.95 -6.40 4.92
CA LEU A 89 -1.61 -6.39 6.34
C LEU A 89 -2.17 -5.16 7.04
N LEU A 90 -2.19 -3.99 6.40
CA LEU A 90 -2.79 -2.78 6.96
C LEU A 90 -4.30 -2.92 7.19
N GLU A 91 -5.00 -3.70 6.35
CA GLU A 91 -6.43 -3.96 6.53
C GLU A 91 -6.76 -4.62 7.88
N ALA A 92 -5.84 -5.37 8.44
CA ALA A 92 -6.02 -6.12 9.68
C ALA A 92 -5.65 -5.34 10.95
N VAL A 93 -5.12 -4.13 10.84
CA VAL A 93 -4.77 -3.30 12.00
C VAL A 93 -6.05 -2.83 12.70
N ARG A 94 -6.19 -3.14 13.99
CA ARG A 94 -7.43 -2.93 14.74
C ARG A 94 -7.51 -1.58 15.44
N ASP A 95 -6.38 -1.02 15.85
CA ASP A 95 -6.33 0.29 16.47
C ASP A 95 -6.38 1.39 15.41
N TYR A 96 -7.32 2.32 15.51
CA TYR A 96 -7.50 3.38 14.53
C TYR A 96 -6.25 4.27 14.38
N GLY A 97 -5.67 4.70 15.49
CA GLY A 97 -4.48 5.54 15.46
C GLY A 97 -3.29 4.85 14.80
N ALA A 98 -3.07 3.57 15.14
CA ALA A 98 -2.03 2.76 14.53
C ALA A 98 -2.29 2.51 13.03
N ALA A 99 -3.54 2.26 12.65
CA ALA A 99 -3.93 2.08 11.25
C ALA A 99 -3.70 3.34 10.42
N LEU A 100 -4.07 4.50 10.95
CA LEU A 100 -3.86 5.78 10.29
C LEU A 100 -2.38 6.09 10.12
N GLU A 101 -1.59 5.94 11.17
CA GLU A 101 -0.13 6.16 11.13
C GLU A 101 0.55 5.24 10.13
N ALA A 102 0.23 3.95 10.16
CA ALA A 102 0.78 2.97 9.22
C ALA A 102 0.37 3.25 7.77
N THR A 103 -0.86 3.67 7.53
CA THR A 103 -1.35 4.08 6.21
C THR A 103 -0.58 5.30 5.69
N GLU A 104 -0.44 6.34 6.51
CA GLU A 104 0.30 7.55 6.13
C GLU A 104 1.80 7.26 5.91
N HIS A 105 2.37 6.33 6.64
CA HIS A 105 3.76 5.88 6.45
C HIS A 105 3.95 5.14 5.11
N PHE A 106 2.96 4.39 4.67
CA PHE A 106 2.99 3.60 3.44
C PHE A 106 2.69 4.42 2.19
N LEU A 107 1.73 5.34 2.24
CA LEU A 107 1.23 6.08 1.06
C LEU A 107 2.33 6.70 0.19
N PRO A 108 3.41 7.29 0.72
CA PRO A 108 4.48 7.84 -0.12
C PRO A 108 5.17 6.82 -1.04
N TYR A 109 5.06 5.54 -0.73
CA TYR A 109 5.69 4.45 -1.47
C TYR A 109 4.73 3.73 -2.42
N VAL A 110 3.46 4.14 -2.45
CA VAL A 110 2.46 3.60 -3.38
C VAL A 110 2.66 4.27 -4.74
N ASP A 111 2.98 3.47 -5.75
CA ASP A 111 3.36 3.94 -7.08
C ASP A 111 2.50 3.36 -8.21
N ASN A 112 1.40 2.68 -7.86
CA ASN A 112 0.49 2.09 -8.84
C ASN A 112 -0.94 2.00 -8.31
N TRP A 113 -1.89 1.98 -9.24
CA TRP A 113 -3.31 1.95 -8.92
C TRP A 113 -3.77 0.63 -8.28
N ALA A 114 -3.14 -0.49 -8.66
CA ALA A 114 -3.54 -1.80 -8.16
C ALA A 114 -3.34 -1.92 -6.64
N VAL A 115 -2.23 -1.41 -6.11
CA VAL A 115 -2.00 -1.33 -4.66
C VAL A 115 -2.87 -0.25 -4.04
N CYS A 116 -2.92 0.94 -4.63
CA CYS A 116 -3.67 2.08 -4.11
C CYS A 116 -5.16 1.74 -3.89
N ASP A 117 -5.78 1.07 -4.85
CA ASP A 117 -7.23 0.82 -4.84
C ASP A 117 -7.62 -0.45 -4.06
N CYS A 118 -6.65 -1.27 -3.64
CA CYS A 118 -6.95 -2.59 -3.07
C CYS A 118 -7.06 -2.62 -1.54
N PHE A 119 -6.72 -1.55 -0.82
CA PHE A 119 -6.69 -1.62 0.63
C PHE A 119 -7.43 -0.49 1.32
N SER A 120 -8.04 -0.84 2.44
CA SER A 120 -8.53 0.09 3.44
C SER A 120 -8.55 -0.62 4.80
N PRO A 121 -7.86 -0.10 5.82
CA PRO A 121 -7.99 -0.64 7.16
C PRO A 121 -9.46 -0.73 7.55
N LYS A 122 -9.90 -1.90 8.00
CA LYS A 122 -11.32 -2.13 8.34
C LYS A 122 -11.81 -1.22 9.45
N VAL A 123 -10.92 -0.83 10.35
CA VAL A 123 -11.22 0.07 11.46
C VAL A 123 -11.64 1.47 10.98
N PHE A 124 -11.29 1.90 9.79
CA PHE A 124 -11.68 3.20 9.24
C PHE A 124 -13.20 3.35 9.13
N ALA A 125 -13.91 2.27 8.84
CA ALA A 125 -15.38 2.29 8.73
C ALA A 125 -16.10 2.73 10.01
N GLN A 126 -15.47 2.53 11.16
CA GLN A 126 -16.00 2.86 12.48
C GLN A 126 -15.56 4.25 12.99
N HIS A 127 -14.70 4.95 12.24
CA HIS A 127 -14.12 6.23 12.62
C HIS A 127 -14.24 7.27 11.50
N LYS A 128 -15.39 7.28 10.81
CA LYS A 128 -15.63 8.19 9.68
C LYS A 128 -15.41 9.67 10.01
N PRO A 129 -15.93 10.22 11.12
CA PRO A 129 -15.69 11.62 11.44
C PRO A 129 -14.21 11.94 11.67
N GLU A 130 -13.49 11.03 12.30
CA GLU A 130 -12.06 11.20 12.63
C GLU A 130 -11.17 11.07 11.40
N LEU A 131 -11.60 10.28 10.39
CA LEU A 131 -10.86 10.05 9.15
C LEU A 131 -10.92 11.25 8.19
N LEU A 132 -11.96 12.07 8.24
CA LEU A 132 -12.16 13.21 7.33
C LEU A 132 -10.98 14.18 7.26
N PRO A 133 -10.39 14.63 8.37
CA PRO A 133 -9.22 15.51 8.31
C PRO A 133 -8.02 14.86 7.58
N ALA A 134 -7.81 13.56 7.76
CA ALA A 134 -6.77 12.82 7.07
C ALA A 134 -7.04 12.77 5.57
N ILE A 135 -8.27 12.44 5.17
CA ILE A 135 -8.68 12.42 3.74
C ILE A 135 -8.44 13.79 3.11
N ARG A 136 -8.79 14.87 3.81
CA ARG A 136 -8.59 16.24 3.31
C ARG A 136 -7.11 16.55 3.11
N ARG A 137 -6.22 16.10 4.01
CA ARG A 137 -4.77 16.22 3.82
C ARG A 137 -4.30 15.44 2.61
N TRP A 138 -4.79 14.22 2.41
CA TRP A 138 -4.42 13.39 1.27
C TRP A 138 -4.85 13.99 -0.06
N LEU A 139 -6.03 14.59 -0.12
CA LEU A 139 -6.51 15.31 -1.31
C LEU A 139 -5.67 16.54 -1.65
N GLY A 140 -5.01 17.15 -0.68
CA GLY A 140 -4.10 18.28 -0.86
C GLY A 140 -2.64 17.87 -1.11
N SER A 141 -2.33 16.59 -1.19
CA SER A 141 -0.98 16.09 -1.42
C SER A 141 -0.51 16.36 -2.85
N ASP A 142 0.80 16.49 -3.03
CA ASP A 142 1.46 16.55 -4.34
C ASP A 142 1.72 15.15 -4.93
N ARG A 143 1.40 14.08 -4.22
CA ARG A 143 1.59 12.69 -4.63
C ARG A 143 0.30 12.14 -5.26
N THR A 144 0.35 11.76 -6.51
CA THR A 144 -0.80 11.27 -7.29
C THR A 144 -1.57 10.15 -6.58
N TYR A 145 -0.89 9.14 -6.07
CA TYR A 145 -1.56 8.00 -5.44
C TYR A 145 -2.05 8.28 -4.03
N THR A 146 -1.44 9.22 -3.30
CA THR A 146 -1.99 9.72 -2.03
C THR A 146 -3.32 10.44 -2.26
N VAL A 147 -3.39 11.31 -3.28
CA VAL A 147 -4.64 11.96 -3.69
C VAL A 147 -5.69 10.94 -4.11
N ARG A 148 -5.31 9.98 -4.96
CA ARG A 148 -6.20 8.90 -5.41
C ARG A 148 -6.75 8.09 -4.22
N TYR A 149 -5.91 7.81 -3.24
CA TYR A 149 -6.33 7.10 -2.02
C TYR A 149 -7.38 7.91 -1.24
N GLY A 150 -7.17 9.21 -1.08
CA GLY A 150 -8.15 10.11 -0.45
C GLY A 150 -9.50 10.10 -1.16
N ILE A 151 -9.51 10.19 -2.49
CA ILE A 151 -10.74 10.08 -3.30
C ILE A 151 -11.41 8.71 -3.07
N GLY A 152 -10.63 7.62 -3.09
CA GLY A 152 -11.12 6.26 -2.86
C GLY A 152 -11.80 6.10 -1.49
N MET A 153 -11.23 6.73 -0.45
CA MET A 153 -11.82 6.68 0.89
C MET A 153 -13.13 7.46 0.98
N LEU A 154 -13.21 8.63 0.33
CA LEU A 154 -14.50 9.37 0.23
C LEU A 154 -15.56 8.53 -0.46
N MET A 155 -15.23 7.91 -1.57
CA MET A 155 -16.17 7.07 -2.33
C MET A 155 -16.61 5.84 -1.55
N ARG A 156 -15.73 5.25 -0.76
CA ARG A 156 -16.01 4.03 0.01
C ARG A 156 -16.91 4.27 1.21
N TYR A 157 -16.72 5.38 1.94
CA TYR A 157 -17.32 5.57 3.26
C TYR A 157 -18.31 6.72 3.39
N TYR A 158 -18.38 7.65 2.41
CA TYR A 158 -19.11 8.92 2.58
C TYR A 158 -20.13 9.19 1.48
N LEU A 159 -20.55 8.17 0.71
CA LEU A 159 -21.61 8.33 -0.31
C LEU A 159 -23.02 7.97 0.20
N ASP A 160 -23.14 7.63 1.47
CA ASP A 160 -24.40 7.30 2.15
C ASP A 160 -24.83 8.41 3.11
N ASP A 161 -25.32 8.05 4.30
CA ASP A 161 -25.78 8.99 5.34
C ASP A 161 -24.70 9.97 5.80
N ALA A 162 -23.43 9.66 5.61
CA ALA A 162 -22.31 10.54 5.93
C ALA A 162 -21.99 11.54 4.81
N PHE A 163 -22.70 11.49 3.67
CA PHE A 163 -22.45 12.36 2.52
C PHE A 163 -22.67 13.84 2.87
N ARG A 164 -21.76 14.70 2.36
CA ARG A 164 -21.87 16.14 2.37
C ARG A 164 -21.50 16.69 0.99
N PRO A 165 -22.24 17.70 0.46
CA PRO A 165 -21.95 18.29 -0.85
C PRO A 165 -20.54 18.85 -0.99
N GLU A 166 -19.93 19.31 0.10
CA GLU A 166 -18.53 19.80 0.14
C GLU A 166 -17.52 18.75 -0.33
N TYR A 167 -17.80 17.45 -0.15
CA TYR A 167 -16.90 16.38 -0.60
C TYR A 167 -16.77 16.37 -2.14
N LEU A 168 -17.86 16.67 -2.85
CA LEU A 168 -17.82 16.82 -4.31
C LEU A 168 -16.93 18.00 -4.72
N ALA A 169 -17.01 19.11 -3.99
CA ALA A 169 -16.15 20.27 -4.24
C ALA A 169 -14.67 19.95 -4.03
N TRP A 170 -14.34 19.16 -2.99
CA TRP A 170 -12.96 18.73 -2.75
C TRP A 170 -12.41 17.86 -3.90
N VAL A 171 -13.20 16.91 -4.36
CA VAL A 171 -12.80 16.03 -5.49
C VAL A 171 -12.71 16.81 -6.79
N ALA A 172 -13.63 17.72 -7.06
CA ALA A 172 -13.61 18.58 -8.24
C ALA A 172 -12.38 19.48 -8.29
N ALA A 173 -11.95 20.04 -7.15
CA ALA A 173 -10.74 20.85 -7.07
C ALA A 173 -9.48 20.05 -7.44
N VAL A 174 -9.36 18.82 -6.96
CA VAL A 174 -8.27 17.90 -7.30
C VAL A 174 -8.28 17.59 -8.80
N HIS A 175 -9.44 17.26 -9.35
CA HIS A 175 -9.59 16.86 -10.75
C HIS A 175 -9.21 17.97 -11.72
N SER A 176 -9.47 19.23 -11.38
CA SER A 176 -9.06 20.38 -12.18
C SER A 176 -7.54 20.57 -12.21
N GLU A 177 -6.85 20.34 -11.11
CA GLU A 177 -5.38 20.42 -11.04
C GLU A 177 -4.71 19.31 -11.86
N GLU A 178 -5.15 18.05 -11.77
CA GLU A 178 -4.63 16.94 -12.57
C GLU A 178 -4.83 17.17 -14.07
N TYR A 179 -5.94 17.74 -14.48
CA TYR A 179 -6.22 18.05 -15.89
C TYR A 179 -5.20 19.02 -16.47
N TYR A 180 -4.75 20.00 -15.69
CA TYR A 180 -3.72 20.95 -16.12
C TYR A 180 -2.31 20.34 -16.10
N VAL A 181 -1.99 19.48 -15.15
CA VAL A 181 -0.68 18.81 -15.04
C VAL A 181 -0.47 17.81 -16.17
N ASN A 182 -1.50 17.09 -16.61
CA ASN A 182 -1.41 16.10 -17.67
C ASN A 182 -1.42 16.69 -19.10
N ARG A 183 -1.58 18.00 -19.25
CA ARG A 183 -1.57 18.70 -20.54
C ARG A 183 -0.33 19.56 -20.81
N SER A 184 0.56 19.67 -19.84
CA SER A 184 1.82 20.43 -20.00
C SER A 184 2.95 19.56 -20.49
#